data_0f1a19ee78976d76383de838b34e7157
#
_entry.id   0f1a19ee78976d76383de838b34e7157
#
_cell.length_a   1.000
_cell.length_b   1.000
_cell.length_c   1.000
_cell.angle_alpha   90.00
_cell.angle_beta   90.00
_cell.angle_gamma   90.00
#
_symmetry.space_group_name_H-M   'P 1'
#
loop_
_entity.id
_entity.type
_entity.pdbx_description
1 polymer ?
#
loop_
_entity_poly.entity_id
_entity_poly.type
_entity_poly.pdbx_seq_one_letter_code
_entity_poly.pdbx_strand_id
1 'polypeptide(L)'
;MRSAIIAVVGVLGAVAALAACQSSDVSRAVGARCSVNSECDQRCLPPGTDYPGGFCTTACNGRSDCPTGATCADREGGICLFECSVETDCEFLGANWHCKAVDLRGGGIKVMVCAGT
;
A
#
# COMPACT_ATOMS: atom_id res chain seq x y z
N MET A 1 -17.34 -53.33 38.62
CA MET A 1 -16.15 -52.51 38.43
C MET A 1 -16.15 -51.97 37.03
N ARG A 2 -16.40 -50.71 36.92
CA ARG A 2 -16.55 -50.07 35.61
C ARG A 2 -15.52 -48.95 35.51
N SER A 3 -14.59 -49.14 34.62
CA SER A 3 -13.62 -48.11 34.28
C SER A 3 -14.28 -47.11 33.38
N ALA A 4 -14.39 -45.87 33.82
CA ALA A 4 -14.81 -44.77 33.00
C ALA A 4 -13.60 -44.31 32.18
N ILE A 5 -13.72 -44.43 30.89
CA ILE A 5 -12.74 -43.87 29.98
C ILE A 5 -13.19 -42.40 29.74
N ILE A 6 -12.41 -41.53 30.29
CA ILE A 6 -12.59 -40.11 30.00
C ILE A 6 -11.82 -39.82 28.71
N ALA A 7 -12.59 -39.65 27.65
CA ALA A 7 -12.04 -39.16 26.41
C ALA A 7 -11.77 -37.64 26.57
N VAL A 8 -10.53 -37.28 26.68
CA VAL A 8 -10.10 -35.89 26.60
C VAL A 8 -10.14 -35.52 25.12
N VAL A 9 -11.17 -34.83 24.74
CA VAL A 9 -11.22 -34.19 23.43
C VAL A 9 -10.30 -32.98 23.52
N GLY A 10 -9.11 -33.11 22.99
CA GLY A 10 -8.24 -31.98 22.77
C GLY A 10 -8.84 -31.06 21.74
N VAL A 11 -9.30 -29.92 22.19
CA VAL A 11 -9.68 -28.83 21.28
C VAL A 11 -8.38 -28.26 20.73
N LEU A 12 -8.00 -28.69 19.55
CA LEU A 12 -7.00 -28.00 18.76
C LEU A 12 -7.64 -26.67 18.30
N GLY A 13 -7.38 -25.66 19.08
CA GLY A 13 -7.67 -24.31 18.64
C GLY A 13 -6.84 -24.01 17.39
N ALA A 14 -7.48 -23.98 16.24
CA ALA A 14 -6.86 -23.46 15.04
C ALA A 14 -6.61 -21.97 15.28
N VAL A 15 -5.39 -21.61 15.60
CA VAL A 15 -4.95 -20.23 15.57
C VAL A 15 -4.86 -19.88 14.09
N ALA A 16 -5.90 -19.26 13.58
CA ALA A 16 -5.84 -18.68 12.26
C ALA A 16 -4.71 -17.63 12.26
N ALA A 17 -3.70 -17.87 11.45
CA ALA A 17 -2.62 -16.93 11.30
C ALA A 17 -3.16 -15.67 10.63
N LEU A 18 -3.48 -14.65 11.42
CA LEU A 18 -3.91 -13.35 10.96
C LEU A 18 -2.75 -12.54 10.37
N ALA A 19 -1.54 -13.08 10.39
CA ALA A 19 -0.34 -12.41 9.92
C ALA A 19 -0.36 -12.08 8.41
N ALA A 20 -1.20 -12.75 7.60
CA ALA A 20 -1.26 -12.55 6.16
C ALA A 20 -1.89 -11.21 5.74
N CYS A 21 -2.57 -10.49 6.66
CA CYS A 21 -3.26 -9.24 6.36
C CYS A 21 -2.42 -8.00 6.65
N GLN A 22 -1.20 -8.15 7.14
CA GLN A 22 -0.41 -7.01 7.64
C GLN A 22 0.40 -6.29 6.59
N SER A 23 0.55 -6.83 5.39
CA SER A 23 1.40 -6.25 4.36
C SER A 23 0.66 -5.42 3.33
N SER A 24 -0.64 -5.31 3.41
CA SER A 24 -1.40 -4.59 2.39
C SER A 24 -1.94 -3.28 2.92
N ASP A 25 -1.09 -2.29 2.92
CA ASP A 25 -1.53 -0.90 2.93
C ASP A 25 -2.16 -0.51 1.58
N VAL A 26 -2.15 -1.43 0.63
CA VAL A 26 -2.75 -1.28 -0.69
C VAL A 26 -4.27 -1.32 -0.58
N SER A 27 -4.91 -0.28 -1.07
CA SER A 27 -6.36 -0.15 -1.10
C SER A 27 -6.82 0.54 -2.39
N ARG A 28 -8.12 0.58 -2.61
CA ARG A 28 -8.68 1.35 -3.72
C ARG A 28 -8.51 2.86 -3.55
N ALA A 29 -8.23 3.30 -2.34
CA ALA A 29 -7.88 4.69 -2.08
C ALA A 29 -6.43 4.98 -2.47
N VAL A 30 -5.50 4.10 -2.11
CA VAL A 30 -4.07 4.24 -2.42
C VAL A 30 -3.45 2.87 -2.68
N GLY A 31 -2.85 2.70 -3.82
CA GLY A 31 -1.96 1.60 -4.14
C GLY A 31 -2.52 0.50 -5.03
N ALA A 32 -3.81 0.28 -5.08
CA ALA A 32 -4.39 -0.75 -5.93
C ALA A 32 -4.07 -0.48 -7.41
N ARG A 33 -3.85 -1.54 -8.15
CA ARG A 33 -3.67 -1.44 -9.61
C ARG A 33 -4.97 -1.00 -10.25
N CYS A 34 -4.85 -0.22 -11.31
CA CYS A 34 -6.01 0.29 -12.02
C CYS A 34 -5.66 0.63 -13.46
N SER A 35 -6.68 0.68 -14.29
CA SER A 35 -6.58 1.20 -15.66
C SER A 35 -7.46 2.44 -15.85
N VAL A 36 -8.55 2.54 -15.09
CA VAL A 36 -9.51 3.65 -15.17
C VAL A 36 -9.93 4.09 -13.78
N ASN A 37 -10.45 5.32 -13.68
CA ASN A 37 -10.82 5.92 -12.39
C ASN A 37 -11.88 5.14 -11.60
N SER A 38 -12.81 4.48 -12.28
CA SER A 38 -13.87 3.72 -11.62
C SER A 38 -13.37 2.52 -10.80
N GLU A 39 -12.15 2.09 -11.02
CA GLU A 39 -11.53 1.03 -10.25
C GLU A 39 -10.93 1.51 -8.92
N CYS A 40 -10.88 2.82 -8.72
CA CYS A 40 -10.34 3.46 -7.52
C CYS A 40 -11.42 4.24 -6.80
N ASP A 41 -11.20 4.51 -5.50
CA ASP A 41 -12.12 5.32 -4.71
C ASP A 41 -12.15 6.78 -5.20
N GLN A 42 -11.01 7.32 -5.64
CA GLN A 42 -10.93 8.68 -6.17
C GLN A 42 -10.37 8.73 -7.58
N ARG A 43 -9.13 8.32 -7.77
CA ARG A 43 -8.41 8.53 -9.02
C ARG A 43 -7.46 7.39 -9.34
N CYS A 44 -7.41 7.01 -10.60
CA CYS A 44 -6.40 6.11 -11.15
C CYS A 44 -5.32 6.92 -11.86
N LEU A 45 -4.07 6.70 -11.46
CA LEU A 45 -2.91 7.08 -12.25
C LEU A 45 -2.72 5.97 -13.27
N PRO A 46 -2.91 6.25 -14.58
CA PRO A 46 -2.97 5.19 -15.56
C PRO A 46 -1.67 4.42 -15.70
N PRO A 47 -1.72 3.16 -16.14
CA PRO A 47 -0.52 2.36 -16.35
C PRO A 47 0.46 3.04 -17.29
N GLY A 48 1.72 3.04 -16.91
CA GLY A 48 2.80 3.64 -17.67
C GLY A 48 4.13 3.48 -16.97
N THR A 49 5.14 4.17 -17.46
CA THR A 49 6.49 4.12 -16.87
C THR A 49 6.55 4.74 -15.48
N ASP A 50 5.75 5.78 -15.24
CA ASP A 50 5.71 6.44 -13.94
C ASP A 50 4.97 5.62 -12.88
N TYR A 51 3.93 4.91 -13.27
CA TYR A 51 3.08 4.11 -12.39
C TYR A 51 2.82 2.73 -13.02
N PRO A 52 3.79 1.81 -12.94
CA PRO A 52 3.68 0.51 -13.61
C PRO A 52 2.46 -0.28 -13.13
N GLY A 53 1.59 -0.67 -14.06
CA GLY A 53 0.35 -1.38 -13.75
C GLY A 53 -0.79 -0.49 -13.28
N GLY A 54 -0.59 0.81 -13.24
CA GLY A 54 -1.53 1.77 -12.69
C GLY A 54 -1.50 1.85 -11.17
N PHE A 55 -2.02 2.93 -10.63
CA PHE A 55 -1.96 3.18 -9.19
C PHE A 55 -3.15 4.03 -8.75
N CYS A 56 -4.00 3.46 -7.91
CA CYS A 56 -5.06 4.22 -7.26
C CYS A 56 -4.45 5.22 -6.28
N THR A 57 -4.86 6.46 -6.34
CA THR A 57 -4.39 7.49 -5.44
C THR A 57 -5.51 8.41 -4.98
N THR A 58 -5.23 9.12 -3.91
CA THR A 58 -6.08 10.16 -3.35
C THR A 58 -5.40 11.50 -3.58
N ALA A 59 -6.16 12.49 -4.02
CA ALA A 59 -5.65 13.85 -4.13
C ALA A 59 -5.32 14.40 -2.74
N CYS A 60 -4.26 15.17 -2.65
CA CYS A 60 -3.78 15.72 -1.39
C CYS A 60 -3.20 17.12 -1.58
N ASN A 61 -3.20 17.89 -0.50
CA ASN A 61 -2.52 19.20 -0.43
C ASN A 61 -1.40 19.22 0.61
N GLY A 62 -1.40 18.27 1.54
CA GLY A 62 -0.42 18.14 2.58
C GLY A 62 -0.28 16.71 3.08
N ARG A 63 0.74 16.47 3.89
CA ARG A 63 1.09 15.14 4.39
C ARG A 63 -0.07 14.46 5.13
N SER A 64 -0.84 15.21 5.90
CA SER A 64 -1.95 14.67 6.70
C SER A 64 -3.15 14.19 5.88
N ASP A 65 -3.19 14.51 4.60
CA ASP A 65 -4.27 14.08 3.71
C ASP A 65 -4.09 12.65 3.21
N CYS A 66 -2.92 12.06 3.42
CA CYS A 66 -2.61 10.71 2.98
C CYS A 66 -2.69 9.72 4.13
N PRO A 67 -3.06 8.45 3.86
CA PRO A 67 -3.06 7.41 4.89
C PRO A 67 -1.65 7.15 5.42
N THR A 68 -1.57 6.50 6.60
CA THR A 68 -0.31 6.12 7.21
C THR A 68 0.55 5.32 6.23
N GLY A 69 1.82 5.66 6.12
CA GLY A 69 2.75 5.03 5.18
C GLY A 69 2.79 5.68 3.80
N ALA A 70 1.91 6.64 3.54
CA ALA A 70 1.93 7.43 2.31
C ALA A 70 2.18 8.90 2.62
N THR A 71 2.64 9.62 1.63
CA THR A 71 2.91 11.05 1.71
C THR A 71 2.38 11.78 0.48
N CYS A 72 2.15 13.08 0.61
CA CYS A 72 1.67 13.91 -0.48
C CYS A 72 2.83 14.36 -1.36
N ALA A 73 2.95 13.74 -2.52
CA ALA A 73 3.94 14.09 -3.53
C ALA A 73 3.45 15.27 -4.38
N ASP A 74 4.37 16.17 -4.71
CA ASP A 74 4.08 17.29 -5.59
C ASP A 74 4.15 16.87 -7.06
N ARG A 75 3.26 15.96 -7.41
CA ARG A 75 3.05 15.45 -8.77
C ARG A 75 1.55 15.45 -9.07
N GLU A 76 1.18 15.58 -10.31
CA GLU A 76 -0.21 15.43 -10.77
C GLU A 76 -1.20 16.30 -9.97
N GLY A 77 -0.75 17.46 -9.47
CA GLY A 77 -1.56 18.33 -8.64
C GLY A 77 -1.63 17.97 -7.15
N GLY A 78 -0.84 17.02 -6.71
CA GLY A 78 -0.80 16.51 -5.34
C GLY A 78 -1.46 15.14 -5.23
N ILE A 79 -0.66 14.12 -5.04
CA ILE A 79 -1.10 12.72 -4.95
C ILE A 79 -0.43 12.00 -3.79
N CYS A 80 -1.13 11.03 -3.20
CA CYS A 80 -0.57 10.16 -2.18
C CYS A 80 0.23 9.03 -2.83
N LEU A 81 1.51 8.91 -2.46
CA LEU A 81 2.40 7.82 -2.84
C LEU A 81 3.00 7.18 -1.59
N PHE A 82 3.29 5.89 -1.65
CA PHE A 82 3.89 5.18 -0.51
C PHE A 82 5.32 5.64 -0.27
N GLU A 83 5.64 5.92 0.99
CA GLU A 83 6.99 6.24 1.41
C GLU A 83 7.89 5.00 1.37
N CYS A 84 9.16 5.20 1.11
CA CYS A 84 10.18 4.16 1.12
C CYS A 84 11.49 4.70 1.66
N SER A 85 12.36 3.82 2.10
CA SER A 85 13.73 4.14 2.51
C SER A 85 14.75 3.52 1.57
N VAL A 86 14.48 2.31 1.10
CA VAL A 86 15.34 1.55 0.20
C VAL A 86 14.51 0.93 -0.93
N GLU A 87 15.21 0.49 -1.97
CA GLU A 87 14.59 -0.05 -3.19
C GLU A 87 13.62 -1.22 -2.92
N THR A 88 13.98 -2.10 -2.00
CA THR A 88 13.16 -3.27 -1.66
C THR A 88 11.82 -2.92 -1.00
N ASP A 89 11.71 -1.75 -0.44
CA ASP A 89 10.44 -1.28 0.16
C ASP A 89 9.33 -1.13 -0.86
N CYS A 90 9.66 -1.05 -2.14
CA CYS A 90 8.70 -0.87 -3.23
C CYS A 90 8.36 -2.17 -3.97
N GLU A 91 8.96 -3.31 -3.61
CA GLU A 91 8.76 -4.59 -4.30
C GLU A 91 7.32 -5.09 -4.24
N PHE A 92 6.59 -4.77 -3.17
CA PHE A 92 5.18 -5.16 -3.03
C PHE A 92 4.27 -4.57 -4.10
N LEU A 93 4.69 -3.50 -4.77
CA LEU A 93 3.94 -2.88 -5.86
C LEU A 93 4.25 -3.52 -7.22
N GLY A 94 5.34 -4.26 -7.33
CA GLY A 94 5.73 -4.94 -8.55
C GLY A 94 7.15 -4.61 -9.01
N ALA A 95 7.60 -5.28 -10.08
CA ALA A 95 8.99 -5.32 -10.48
C ALA A 95 9.57 -3.98 -10.97
N ASN A 96 8.77 -3.10 -11.50
CA ASN A 96 9.25 -1.84 -12.09
C ASN A 96 9.03 -0.63 -11.19
N TRP A 97 8.75 -0.87 -9.93
CA TRP A 97 8.62 0.16 -8.91
C TRP A 97 9.97 0.37 -8.20
N HIS A 98 10.31 1.64 -7.98
CA HIS A 98 11.59 2.05 -7.40
C HIS A 98 11.38 3.05 -6.28
N CYS A 99 12.31 3.09 -5.34
CA CYS A 99 12.33 4.11 -4.30
C CYS A 99 13.04 5.36 -4.84
N LYS A 100 12.30 6.44 -5.05
CA LYS A 100 12.77 7.67 -5.71
C LYS A 100 12.51 8.90 -4.88
N ALA A 101 13.41 9.86 -5.00
CA ALA A 101 13.21 11.20 -4.42
C ALA A 101 12.26 12.02 -5.30
N VAL A 102 11.21 12.55 -4.69
CA VAL A 102 10.26 13.47 -5.33
C VAL A 102 10.03 14.67 -4.43
N ASP A 103 9.50 15.75 -4.99
CA ASP A 103 9.16 16.92 -4.19
C ASP A 103 7.96 16.63 -3.29
N LEU A 104 8.07 17.01 -2.02
CA LEU A 104 6.94 16.98 -1.08
C LEU A 104 6.01 18.14 -1.37
N ARG A 105 4.72 17.87 -1.48
CA ARG A 105 3.71 18.90 -1.71
C ARG A 105 3.69 19.91 -0.56
N GLY A 106 3.94 21.18 -0.87
CA GLY A 106 3.91 22.27 0.10
C GLY A 106 5.11 22.32 1.08
N GLY A 107 6.08 21.44 0.95
CA GLY A 107 7.16 21.32 1.92
C GLY A 107 8.52 21.90 1.50
N GLY A 108 8.75 22.10 0.22
CA GLY A 108 10.05 22.58 -0.28
C GLY A 108 11.22 21.62 -0.07
N ILE A 109 10.94 20.38 0.30
CA ILE A 109 11.94 19.32 0.52
C ILE A 109 11.61 18.10 -0.35
N LYS A 110 12.60 17.21 -0.48
CA LYS A 110 12.43 15.92 -1.14
C LYS A 110 11.95 14.87 -0.15
N VAL A 111 11.15 13.93 -0.63
CA VAL A 111 10.72 12.75 0.09
C VAL A 111 10.94 11.52 -0.78
N MET A 112 11.26 10.39 -0.17
CA MET A 112 11.47 9.13 -0.87
C MET A 112 10.14 8.39 -0.98
N VAL A 113 9.73 8.07 -2.19
CA VAL A 113 8.47 7.38 -2.48
C VAL A 113 8.65 6.30 -3.53
N CYS A 114 7.74 5.33 -3.52
CA CYS A 114 7.66 4.33 -4.56
C CYS A 114 7.03 4.93 -5.82
N ALA A 115 7.74 4.86 -6.93
CA ALA A 115 7.29 5.29 -8.24
C ALA A 115 7.98 4.47 -9.33
N GLY A 116 7.54 4.60 -10.57
CA GLY A 116 8.22 4.02 -11.72
C GLY A 116 9.49 4.81 -12.11
N THR A 117 10.01 4.51 -13.24
CA THR A 117 11.21 5.19 -13.78
C THR A 117 10.92 6.62 -14.24
#